data_cdce9575c5ea629c1990aa9b2366c338
#
_entry.id   cdce9575c5ea629c1990aa9b2366c338
#
_cell.length_a   1.000
_cell.length_b   1.000
_cell.length_c   1.000
_cell.angle_alpha   90.00
_cell.angle_beta   90.00
_cell.angle_gamma   90.00
#
_symmetry.space_group_name_H-M   'P 1'
#
loop_
_entity.id
_entity.type
_entity.pdbx_description
1 polymer ?
#
loop_
_entity_poly.entity_id
_entity_poly.type
_entity_poly.pdbx_seq_one_letter_code
_entity_poly.pdbx_strand_id
1 'polypeptide(L)' 'MAPQRDWYTTDYYKVLGVTDTATDKDLRRAYRKLAKQYHPDSNPGSEERFKAVSAAYDVLGDPDKRKEY' A
#
# COMPACT_ATOMS: atom_id res chain seq x y z
N MET A 1 -3.90 -24.44 -4.34
CA MET A 1 -4.06 -23.00 -4.21
C MET A 1 -3.02 -22.44 -3.30
N ALA A 2 -2.41 -21.39 -3.73
CA ALA A 2 -1.35 -20.76 -2.93
C ALA A 2 -1.95 -20.10 -1.69
N PRO A 3 -1.33 -20.29 -0.52
CA PRO A 3 -1.77 -19.58 0.69
C PRO A 3 -1.68 -18.07 0.55
N GLN A 4 -0.81 -17.60 -0.32
CA GLN A 4 -0.62 -16.17 -0.54
C GLN A 4 -1.41 -15.66 -1.72
N ARG A 5 -2.58 -16.23 -1.96
CA ARG A 5 -3.37 -15.80 -3.10
C ARG A 5 -3.69 -14.30 -3.03
N ASP A 6 -3.87 -13.77 -1.82
CA ASP A 6 -4.15 -12.36 -1.67
C ASP A 6 -2.98 -11.52 -2.16
N TRP A 7 -1.76 -12.03 -1.97
CA TRP A 7 -0.58 -11.36 -2.48
C TRP A 7 -0.54 -11.40 -4.01
N TYR A 8 -1.05 -12.46 -4.61
CA TYR A 8 -1.09 -12.55 -6.07
C TYR A 8 -2.17 -11.66 -6.66
N THR A 9 -3.32 -11.57 -5.99
CA THR A 9 -4.43 -10.78 -6.50
C THR A 9 -4.33 -9.31 -6.14
N THR A 10 -3.67 -9.00 -5.03
CA THR A 10 -3.50 -7.62 -4.58
C THR A 10 -2.10 -7.15 -4.91
N ASP A 11 -2.01 -6.17 -5.80
CA ASP A 11 -0.73 -5.57 -6.14
C ASP A 11 -0.54 -4.32 -5.29
N TYR A 12 0.24 -4.47 -4.24
CA TYR A 12 0.47 -3.37 -3.31
C TYR A 12 1.18 -2.19 -3.97
N TYR A 13 2.00 -2.46 -4.97
CA TYR A 13 2.64 -1.37 -5.71
C TYR A 13 1.60 -0.54 -6.45
N LYS A 14 0.62 -1.20 -7.04
CA LYS A 14 -0.47 -0.50 -7.71
C LYS A 14 -1.35 0.24 -6.72
N VAL A 15 -1.57 -0.33 -5.54
CA VAL A 15 -2.36 0.33 -4.50
C VAL A 15 -1.73 1.67 -4.13
N LEU A 16 -0.41 1.69 -4.01
CA LEU A 16 0.32 2.91 -3.71
C LEU A 16 0.58 3.77 -4.94
N GLY A 17 0.31 3.24 -6.13
CA GLY A 17 0.54 3.99 -7.37
C GLY A 17 2.00 4.16 -7.72
N VAL A 18 2.83 3.19 -7.36
CA VAL A 18 4.26 3.22 -7.63
C VAL A 18 4.68 1.97 -8.40
N THR A 19 5.91 1.97 -8.90
CA THR A 19 6.47 0.81 -9.56
C THR A 19 7.13 -0.12 -8.55
N ASP A 20 7.40 -1.35 -8.96
CA ASP A 20 8.04 -2.32 -8.08
C ASP A 20 9.51 -1.97 -7.81
N THR A 21 10.06 -1.02 -8.55
CA THR A 21 11.42 -0.55 -8.33
C THR A 21 11.47 0.71 -7.47
N ALA A 22 10.33 1.15 -6.94
CA ALA A 22 10.27 2.34 -6.11
C ALA A 22 11.16 2.21 -4.88
N THR A 23 11.80 3.30 -4.51
CA THR A 23 12.64 3.33 -3.32
C THR A 23 11.78 3.48 -2.07
N ASP A 24 12.40 3.26 -0.90
CA ASP A 24 11.68 3.46 0.37
C ASP A 24 11.14 4.88 0.48
N LYS A 25 11.92 5.84 -0.02
CA LYS A 25 11.50 7.24 -0.03
C LYS A 25 10.27 7.43 -0.90
N ASP A 26 10.26 6.81 -2.07
CA ASP A 26 9.12 6.89 -2.98
C ASP A 26 7.88 6.26 -2.36
N LEU A 27 8.06 5.12 -1.71
CA LEU A 27 6.95 4.44 -1.04
C LEU A 27 6.36 5.29 0.07
N ARG A 28 7.22 5.92 0.86
CA ARG A 28 6.78 6.78 1.95
C ARG A 28 6.01 7.98 1.42
N ARG A 29 6.52 8.58 0.36
CA ARG A 29 5.86 9.74 -0.25
C ARG A 29 4.50 9.36 -0.79
N ALA A 30 4.42 8.24 -1.49
CA ALA A 30 3.16 7.76 -2.05
C ALA A 30 2.16 7.47 -0.94
N TYR A 31 2.61 6.82 0.13
CA TYR A 31 1.74 6.51 1.24
C TYR A 31 1.17 7.78 1.88
N ARG A 32 2.02 8.76 2.12
CA ARG A 32 1.57 10.01 2.73
C ARG A 32 0.52 10.70 1.87
N LYS A 33 0.77 10.73 0.57
CA LYS A 33 -0.16 11.36 -0.36
C LYS A 33 -1.51 10.68 -0.34
N LEU A 34 -1.52 9.35 -0.43
CA LEU A 34 -2.75 8.60 -0.46
C LEU A 34 -3.45 8.57 0.88
N ALA A 35 -2.70 8.48 1.97
CA ALA A 35 -3.28 8.52 3.30
C ALA A 35 -4.01 9.84 3.53
N LYS A 36 -3.43 10.93 3.08
CA LYS A 36 -4.06 12.24 3.19
C LYS A 36 -5.30 12.33 2.32
N GLN A 37 -5.22 11.77 1.12
CA GLN A 37 -6.32 11.83 0.16
C GLN A 37 -7.51 10.98 0.60
N TYR A 38 -7.24 9.82 1.18
CA TYR A 38 -8.30 8.89 1.56
C TYR A 38 -8.58 8.86 3.05
N HIS A 39 -8.09 9.83 3.79
CA HIS A 39 -8.34 9.88 5.23
C HIS A 39 -9.84 10.05 5.49
N PRO A 40 -10.43 9.26 6.39
CA PRO A 40 -11.87 9.32 6.63
C PRO A 40 -12.38 10.70 7.04
N ASP A 41 -11.57 11.48 7.74
CA ASP A 41 -11.96 12.84 8.15
C ASP A 41 -12.10 13.76 6.94
N SER A 42 -11.20 13.59 5.96
CA SER A 42 -11.21 14.44 4.76
C SER A 42 -12.12 13.89 3.67
N ASN A 43 -12.33 12.58 3.67
CA ASN A 43 -13.08 11.93 2.61
C ASN A 43 -13.89 10.79 3.21
N PRO A 44 -15.04 11.10 3.81
CA PRO A 44 -15.89 10.07 4.40
C PRO A 44 -16.29 9.02 3.36
N GLY A 45 -16.28 7.78 3.76
CA GLY A 45 -16.62 6.68 2.86
C GLY A 45 -15.42 6.07 2.17
N SER A 46 -14.21 6.54 2.47
CA SER A 46 -13.00 6.01 1.87
C SER A 46 -12.20 5.12 2.82
N GLU A 47 -12.84 4.62 3.87
CA GLU A 47 -12.15 3.80 4.85
C GLU A 47 -11.52 2.55 4.23
N GLU A 48 -12.20 1.91 3.30
CA GLU A 48 -11.67 0.72 2.66
C GLU A 48 -10.42 1.02 1.86
N ARG A 49 -10.44 2.15 1.14
CA ARG A 49 -9.27 2.58 0.40
C ARG A 49 -8.11 2.91 1.33
N PHE A 50 -8.43 3.58 2.42
CA PHE A 50 -7.42 3.91 3.41
C PHE A 50 -6.80 2.66 4.01
N LYS A 51 -7.62 1.66 4.30
CA LYS A 51 -7.13 0.38 4.81
C LYS A 51 -6.23 -0.32 3.81
N ALA A 52 -6.61 -0.28 2.54
CA ALA A 52 -5.80 -0.89 1.49
C ALA A 52 -4.44 -0.20 1.37
N VAL A 53 -4.43 1.12 1.42
CA VAL A 53 -3.19 1.89 1.37
C VAL A 53 -2.32 1.58 2.58
N SER A 54 -2.91 1.52 3.76
CA SER A 54 -2.17 1.21 4.98
C SER A 54 -1.59 -0.19 4.93
N ALA A 55 -2.37 -1.17 4.46
CA ALA A 55 -1.90 -2.54 4.34
C ALA A 55 -0.74 -2.64 3.36
N ALA A 56 -0.86 -1.94 2.22
CA ALA A 56 0.19 -1.94 1.21
C ALA A 56 1.49 -1.38 1.78
N TYR A 57 1.39 -0.28 2.49
CA TYR A 57 2.58 0.34 3.06
C TYR A 57 3.16 -0.51 4.20
N ASP A 58 2.30 -1.19 4.96
CA ASP A 58 2.77 -2.06 6.04
C ASP A 58 3.68 -3.16 5.50
N VAL A 59 3.37 -3.66 4.30
CA VAL A 59 4.19 -4.67 3.65
C VAL A 59 5.40 -4.04 2.94
N LEU A 60 5.15 -3.04 2.13
CA LEU A 60 6.20 -2.47 1.28
C LEU A 60 7.12 -1.53 2.04
N GLY A 61 6.64 -0.92 3.11
CA GLY A 61 7.46 -0.03 3.93
C GLY A 61 8.38 -0.76 4.89
N ASP A 62 8.17 -2.06 5.10
CA ASP A 62 9.02 -2.88 5.94
C ASP A 62 9.98 -3.66 5.04
N PRO A 63 11.30 -3.45 5.18
CA PRO A 63 12.26 -4.12 4.30
C PRO A 63 12.14 -5.63 4.27
N ASP A 64 11.88 -6.23 5.42
CA ASP A 64 11.75 -7.69 5.50
C ASP A 64 10.50 -8.17 4.79
N LYS A 65 9.38 -7.52 5.04
CA LYS A 65 8.11 -7.89 4.42
C LYS A 65 8.14 -7.64 2.92
N ARG A 66 8.73 -6.52 2.52
CA ARG A 66 8.86 -6.20 1.11
C ARG A 66 9.69 -7.24 0.39
N LYS A 67 10.73 -7.72 1.03
CA LYS A 67 11.59 -8.74 0.45
C LYS A 67 10.82 -10.03 0.22
N GLU A 68 9.94 -10.38 1.15
CA GLU A 68 9.11 -11.57 1.00
C GLU A 68 8.04 -11.37 -0.07
N TYR A 69 7.53 -10.17 -0.20
CA TYR A 69 6.50 -9.88 -1.19
C TYR A 69 7.10 -9.91 -2.59
#